data_cb05d04dbc8f0143705cb1f93eb4a77b
#
_entry.id   cb05d04dbc8f0143705cb1f93eb4a77b
#
_cell.length_a   1.000
_cell.length_b   1.000
_cell.length_c   1.000
_cell.angle_alpha   90.00
_cell.angle_beta   90.00
_cell.angle_gamma   90.00
#
_symmetry.space_group_name_H-M   'P 1'
#
loop_
_entity.id
_entity.type
_entity.pdbx_description
1 polymer ?
#
loop_
_entity_poly.entity_id
_entity_poly.type
_entity_poly.pdbx_seq_one_letter_code
_entity_poly.pdbx_strand_id
1 'polypeptide(L)'
;RLRARLEKLLGAEPPVEAAPDKHYDLIIVGGGAAGLTAAVYARRAGLKTLVLESFAPGGKLIKTFELENWPGIKNVNGSVLAYDIYEQAMALGTVYLYEKVAALAVEGELKKVLCESGAEFTATAVIVATGTVERLLNIPGEQEMIGRGISFCAVCDAAFYRDKPVII
;
A
#
# COMPACT_ATOMS: atom_id res chain seq x y z
N ARG A 1 -13.39 -2.33 -35.52
CA ARG A 1 -12.20 -1.62 -34.99
C ARG A 1 -11.86 -2.04 -33.55
N LEU A 2 -12.81 -2.13 -32.62
CA LEU A 2 -12.59 -2.56 -31.22
C LEU A 2 -12.15 -4.02 -31.15
N ARG A 3 -12.80 -4.91 -31.91
CA ARG A 3 -12.49 -6.34 -31.96
C ARG A 3 -11.06 -6.60 -32.43
N ALA A 4 -10.61 -5.95 -33.51
CA ALA A 4 -9.24 -6.06 -34.01
C ALA A 4 -8.19 -5.54 -33.01
N ARG A 5 -8.54 -4.54 -32.19
CA ARG A 5 -7.67 -4.01 -31.14
C ARG A 5 -7.59 -4.95 -29.93
N LEU A 6 -8.70 -5.59 -29.58
CA LEU A 6 -8.73 -6.63 -28.54
C LEU A 6 -7.97 -7.90 -28.99
N GLU A 7 -8.15 -8.35 -30.21
CA GLU A 7 -7.40 -9.48 -30.75
C GLU A 7 -5.89 -9.22 -30.77
N LYS A 8 -5.46 -7.99 -31.07
CA LYS A 8 -4.07 -7.57 -30.99
C LYS A 8 -3.54 -7.50 -29.55
N LEU A 9 -4.37 -7.13 -28.59
CA LEU A 9 -4.02 -7.10 -27.16
C LEU A 9 -4.00 -8.51 -26.56
N LEU A 10 -4.90 -9.38 -26.97
CA LEU A 10 -5.01 -10.76 -26.48
C LEU A 10 -4.00 -11.72 -27.17
N GLY A 11 -3.51 -11.36 -28.35
CA GLY A 11 -2.47 -12.12 -29.08
C GLY A 11 -1.05 -11.63 -28.80
N ALA A 12 -0.87 -10.52 -28.09
CA ALA A 12 0.43 -10.13 -27.59
C ALA A 12 0.77 -11.08 -26.43
N GLU A 13 1.81 -11.88 -26.57
CA GLU A 13 2.40 -12.53 -25.40
C GLU A 13 2.64 -11.45 -24.34
N PRO A 14 2.22 -11.67 -23.09
CA PRO A 14 2.53 -10.72 -22.04
C PRO A 14 4.06 -10.51 -22.08
N PRO A 15 4.54 -9.27 -21.97
CA PRO A 15 5.96 -9.03 -21.90
C PRO A 15 6.50 -9.99 -20.85
N VAL A 16 7.51 -10.80 -21.22
CA VAL A 16 8.21 -11.63 -20.25
C VAL A 16 8.74 -10.66 -19.23
N GLU A 17 8.05 -10.54 -18.11
CA GLU A 17 8.54 -9.74 -17.00
C GLU A 17 9.89 -10.34 -16.62
N ALA A 18 10.94 -9.59 -16.90
CA ALA A 18 12.27 -9.98 -16.46
C ALA A 18 12.18 -10.20 -14.95
N ALA A 19 12.73 -11.33 -14.47
CA ALA A 19 12.72 -11.63 -13.05
C ALA A 19 13.19 -10.38 -12.28
N PRO A 20 12.48 -9.97 -11.22
CA PRO A 20 12.82 -8.75 -10.52
C PRO A 20 14.27 -8.83 -10.03
N ASP A 21 14.96 -7.72 -10.12
CA ASP A 21 16.30 -7.61 -9.55
C ASP A 21 16.28 -8.03 -8.08
N LYS A 22 17.36 -8.63 -7.62
CA LYS A 22 17.47 -9.05 -6.21
C LYS A 22 18.06 -7.98 -5.30
N HIS A 23 18.65 -6.94 -5.90
CA HIS A 23 19.28 -5.85 -5.14
C HIS A 23 18.75 -4.48 -5.53
N TYR A 24 18.44 -3.66 -4.52
CA TYR A 24 17.92 -2.31 -4.62
C TYR A 24 18.69 -1.36 -3.71
N ASP A 25 18.63 -0.06 -4.00
CA ASP A 25 19.13 0.96 -3.08
C ASP A 25 18.21 1.08 -1.87
N LEU A 26 16.88 0.99 -2.15
CA LEU A 26 15.85 1.09 -1.13
C LEU A 26 14.76 0.05 -1.36
N ILE A 27 14.41 -0.67 -0.31
CA ILE A 27 13.18 -1.48 -0.25
C ILE A 27 12.22 -0.82 0.73
N ILE A 28 10.95 -0.71 0.33
CA ILE A 28 9.86 -0.17 1.14
C ILE A 28 8.89 -1.30 1.41
N VAL A 29 8.65 -1.59 2.68
CA VAL A 29 7.71 -2.62 3.13
C VAL A 29 6.38 -1.94 3.46
N GLY A 30 5.38 -2.17 2.63
CA GLY A 30 4.05 -1.57 2.70
C GLY A 30 3.80 -0.52 1.63
N GLY A 31 2.76 -0.74 0.83
CA GLY A 31 2.29 0.11 -0.28
C GLY A 31 1.14 1.05 0.10
N GLY A 32 1.03 1.44 1.37
CA GLY A 32 0.10 2.48 1.82
C GLY A 32 0.56 3.89 1.46
N ALA A 33 -0.17 4.92 1.91
CA ALA A 33 0.15 6.33 1.66
C ALA A 33 1.61 6.68 1.99
N ALA A 34 2.11 6.22 3.13
CA ALA A 34 3.48 6.50 3.57
C ALA A 34 4.51 5.83 2.66
N GLY A 35 4.33 4.54 2.35
CA GLY A 35 5.26 3.79 1.52
C GLY A 35 5.29 4.28 0.08
N LEU A 36 4.13 4.54 -0.52
CA LEU A 36 4.06 5.08 -1.87
C LEU A 36 4.64 6.49 -1.97
N THR A 37 4.39 7.36 -0.97
CA THR A 37 5.03 8.68 -0.91
C THR A 37 6.55 8.56 -0.79
N ALA A 38 7.04 7.66 0.06
CA ALA A 38 8.48 7.40 0.16
C ALA A 38 9.07 6.92 -1.17
N ALA A 39 8.35 6.05 -1.91
CA ALA A 39 8.76 5.58 -3.22
C ALA A 39 8.88 6.72 -4.24
N VAL A 40 7.90 7.63 -4.28
CA VAL A 40 7.94 8.82 -5.13
C VAL A 40 9.22 9.63 -4.89
N TYR A 41 9.53 9.92 -3.63
CA TYR A 41 10.72 10.72 -3.30
C TYR A 41 12.04 9.96 -3.52
N ALA A 42 12.08 8.68 -3.22
CA ALA A 42 13.25 7.83 -3.49
C ALA A 42 13.57 7.79 -4.99
N ARG A 43 12.55 7.58 -5.83
CA ARG A 43 12.74 7.59 -7.30
C ARG A 43 13.15 8.97 -7.83
N ARG A 44 12.61 10.05 -7.28
CA ARG A 44 13.05 11.41 -7.61
C ARG A 44 14.51 11.68 -7.22
N ALA A 45 15.01 11.02 -6.18
CA ALA A 45 16.41 11.06 -5.77
C ALA A 45 17.31 10.11 -6.59
N GLY A 46 16.77 9.39 -7.58
CA GLY A 46 17.51 8.48 -8.44
C GLY A 46 17.76 7.09 -7.85
N LEU A 47 17.17 6.78 -6.68
CA LEU A 47 17.37 5.49 -6.02
C LEU A 47 16.59 4.37 -6.74
N LYS A 48 17.21 3.22 -6.96
CA LYS A 48 16.55 2.00 -7.41
C LYS A 48 15.67 1.47 -6.28
N THR A 49 14.34 1.58 -6.45
CA THR A 49 13.37 1.41 -5.37
C THR A 49 12.42 0.26 -5.65
N LEU A 50 12.25 -0.62 -4.66
CA LEU A 50 11.25 -1.69 -4.62
C LEU A 50 10.24 -1.42 -3.52
N VAL A 51 8.95 -1.56 -3.83
CA VAL A 51 7.86 -1.62 -2.85
C VAL A 51 7.34 -3.06 -2.78
N LEU A 52 7.24 -3.60 -1.57
CA LEU A 52 6.64 -4.89 -1.28
C LEU A 52 5.34 -4.68 -0.52
N GLU A 53 4.23 -5.15 -1.07
CA GLU A 53 2.89 -5.00 -0.47
C GLU A 53 2.12 -6.32 -0.60
N SER A 54 1.45 -6.71 0.46
CA SER A 54 0.69 -7.97 0.51
C SER A 54 -0.73 -7.88 -0.06
N PHE A 55 -1.25 -6.65 -0.21
CA PHE A 55 -2.61 -6.38 -0.68
C PHE A 55 -2.60 -5.32 -1.80
N ALA A 56 -3.78 -4.77 -2.09
CA ALA A 56 -3.90 -3.68 -3.04
C ALA A 56 -3.16 -2.42 -2.57
N PRO A 57 -2.57 -1.64 -3.52
CA PRO A 57 -1.89 -0.40 -3.18
C PRO A 57 -2.85 0.60 -2.53
N GLY A 58 -2.31 1.39 -1.58
CA GLY A 58 -3.05 2.43 -0.89
C GLY A 58 -3.36 2.15 0.59
N GLY A 59 -3.24 0.89 1.04
CA GLY A 59 -3.42 0.53 2.45
C GLY A 59 -4.80 0.96 2.97
N LYS A 60 -4.86 1.69 4.10
CA LYS A 60 -6.13 2.14 4.70
C LYS A 60 -6.88 3.19 3.86
N LEU A 61 -6.23 3.88 2.94
CA LEU A 61 -6.90 4.84 2.06
C LEU A 61 -8.01 4.18 1.24
N ILE A 62 -7.80 2.96 0.74
CA ILE A 62 -8.80 2.27 -0.09
C ILE A 62 -10.10 1.92 0.67
N LYS A 63 -10.06 1.93 2.00
CA LYS A 63 -11.22 1.67 2.87
C LYS A 63 -11.94 2.96 3.29
N THR A 64 -11.39 4.12 2.94
CA THR A 64 -11.91 5.43 3.34
C THR A 64 -12.69 6.03 2.19
N PHE A 65 -13.99 6.23 2.40
CA PHE A 65 -14.86 6.77 1.34
C PHE A 65 -14.54 8.24 1.06
N GLU A 66 -14.33 9.02 2.09
CA GLU A 66 -14.13 10.47 2.02
C GLU A 66 -13.01 10.91 2.95
N LEU A 67 -12.06 11.67 2.43
CA LEU A 67 -10.92 12.24 3.14
C LEU A 67 -10.95 13.75 3.04
N GLU A 68 -10.94 14.43 4.20
CA GLU A 68 -10.90 15.88 4.32
C GLU A 68 -9.60 16.39 4.97
N ASN A 69 -8.73 15.47 5.35
CA ASN A 69 -7.51 15.76 6.10
C ASN A 69 -6.22 15.52 5.28
N TRP A 70 -6.33 15.43 3.96
CA TRP A 70 -5.15 15.36 3.10
C TRP A 70 -4.69 16.76 2.74
N PRO A 71 -3.43 17.14 3.05
CA PRO A 71 -2.94 18.50 2.80
C PRO A 71 -3.04 18.88 1.32
N GLY A 72 -3.62 20.04 1.04
CA GLY A 72 -3.78 20.57 -0.31
C GLY A 72 -5.03 20.11 -1.06
N ILE A 73 -5.77 19.14 -0.54
CA ILE A 73 -7.03 18.66 -1.12
C ILE A 73 -8.13 18.80 -0.07
N LYS A 74 -9.21 19.53 -0.41
CA LYS A 74 -10.31 19.77 0.55
C LYS A 74 -11.11 18.51 0.85
N ASN A 75 -11.34 17.69 -0.18
CA ASN A 75 -12.12 16.47 -0.10
C ASN A 75 -11.73 15.56 -1.27
N VAL A 76 -11.50 14.28 -0.99
CA VAL A 76 -11.17 13.28 -2.00
C VAL A 76 -11.59 11.88 -1.55
N ASN A 77 -12.02 11.05 -2.50
CA ASN A 77 -12.22 9.63 -2.23
C ASN A 77 -10.86 8.95 -1.98
N GLY A 78 -10.76 8.16 -0.91
CA GLY A 78 -9.51 7.54 -0.52
C GLY A 78 -8.95 6.56 -1.55
N SER A 79 -9.81 5.83 -2.27
CA SER A 79 -9.36 4.92 -3.32
C SER A 79 -8.80 5.68 -4.53
N VAL A 80 -9.37 6.83 -4.87
CA VAL A 80 -8.86 7.70 -5.94
C VAL A 80 -7.49 8.25 -5.56
N LEU A 81 -7.36 8.81 -4.37
CA LEU A 81 -6.08 9.31 -3.87
C LEU A 81 -5.00 8.23 -3.82
N ALA A 82 -5.37 7.03 -3.35
CA ALA A 82 -4.46 5.89 -3.29
C ALA A 82 -3.93 5.52 -4.68
N TYR A 83 -4.83 5.49 -5.66
CA TYR A 83 -4.49 5.17 -7.04
C TYR A 83 -3.59 6.24 -7.67
N ASP A 84 -3.89 7.52 -7.46
CA ASP A 84 -3.10 8.64 -7.98
C ASP A 84 -1.65 8.61 -7.44
N ILE A 85 -1.48 8.34 -6.13
CA ILE A 85 -0.13 8.22 -5.53
C ILE A 85 0.59 6.97 -6.08
N TYR A 86 -0.11 5.87 -6.25
CA TYR A 86 0.44 4.65 -6.84
C TYR A 86 0.89 4.89 -8.28
N GLU A 87 0.05 5.47 -9.13
CA GLU A 87 0.42 5.79 -10.52
C GLU A 87 1.63 6.73 -10.58
N GLN A 88 1.67 7.73 -9.72
CA GLN A 88 2.81 8.64 -9.63
C GLN A 88 4.11 7.90 -9.30
N ALA A 89 4.08 6.97 -8.35
CA ALA A 89 5.25 6.15 -8.00
C ALA A 89 5.68 5.25 -9.15
N MET A 90 4.72 4.61 -9.84
CA MET A 90 5.00 3.74 -10.99
C MET A 90 5.55 4.53 -12.18
N ALA A 91 5.00 5.69 -12.48
CA ALA A 91 5.48 6.57 -13.56
C ALA A 91 6.94 7.02 -13.38
N LEU A 92 7.42 7.07 -12.13
CA LEU A 92 8.82 7.34 -11.80
C LEU A 92 9.72 6.10 -11.86
N GLY A 93 9.16 4.92 -12.21
CA GLY A 93 9.90 3.69 -12.36
C GLY A 93 10.13 2.92 -11.06
N THR A 94 9.24 3.06 -10.06
CA THR A 94 9.24 2.19 -8.88
C THR A 94 8.90 0.77 -9.31
N VAL A 95 9.65 -0.21 -8.80
CA VAL A 95 9.25 -1.63 -8.90
C VAL A 95 8.28 -1.93 -7.77
N TYR A 96 7.14 -2.53 -8.09
CA TYR A 96 6.12 -2.89 -7.11
C TYR A 96 5.81 -4.38 -7.22
N LEU A 97 5.94 -5.11 -6.13
CA LEU A 97 5.66 -6.54 -6.09
C LEU A 97 4.60 -6.84 -5.03
N TYR A 98 3.68 -7.73 -5.41
CA TYR A 98 2.69 -8.28 -4.49
C TYR A 98 3.34 -9.40 -3.67
N GLU A 99 3.99 -9.02 -2.57
CA GLU A 99 4.72 -9.93 -1.70
C GLU A 99 4.51 -9.56 -0.24
N LYS A 100 4.27 -10.55 0.59
CA LYS A 100 4.18 -10.36 2.03
C LYS A 100 5.54 -10.61 2.66
N VAL A 101 6.08 -9.57 3.30
CA VAL A 101 7.37 -9.67 4.01
C VAL A 101 7.18 -10.46 5.30
N ALA A 102 7.98 -11.51 5.46
CA ALA A 102 8.00 -12.36 6.64
C ALA A 102 9.06 -11.93 7.66
N ALA A 103 10.24 -11.51 7.19
CA ALA A 103 11.35 -11.17 8.07
C ALA A 103 12.29 -10.15 7.44
N LEU A 104 13.00 -9.43 8.32
CA LEU A 104 14.09 -8.55 7.98
C LEU A 104 15.33 -9.00 8.73
N ALA A 105 16.49 -8.98 8.05
CA ALA A 105 17.78 -9.26 8.64
C ALA A 105 18.82 -8.22 8.22
N VAL A 106 19.88 -8.09 8.99
CA VAL A 106 21.02 -7.23 8.67
C VAL A 106 22.22 -8.15 8.43
N GLU A 107 22.79 -8.09 7.23
CA GLU A 107 23.95 -8.86 6.82
C GLU A 107 25.07 -7.90 6.39
N GLY A 108 25.92 -7.55 7.33
CA GLY A 108 26.93 -6.51 7.12
C GLY A 108 26.29 -5.14 6.89
N GLU A 109 26.58 -4.51 5.77
CA GLU A 109 25.98 -3.23 5.39
C GLU A 109 24.61 -3.38 4.71
N LEU A 110 24.28 -4.58 4.22
CA LEU A 110 23.04 -4.83 3.51
C LEU A 110 21.91 -5.24 4.47
N LYS A 111 20.71 -4.91 4.07
CA LYS A 111 19.45 -5.33 4.69
C LYS A 111 18.83 -6.39 3.79
N LYS A 112 18.56 -7.54 4.35
CA LYS A 112 17.90 -8.66 3.68
C LYS A 112 16.42 -8.66 4.02
N VAL A 113 15.58 -8.76 3.00
CA VAL A 113 14.12 -8.86 3.11
C VAL A 113 13.71 -10.23 2.63
N LEU A 114 13.04 -10.99 3.51
CA LEU A 114 12.53 -12.32 3.21
C LEU A 114 11.01 -12.26 3.11
N CYS A 115 10.45 -12.77 2.02
CA CYS A 115 9.02 -12.85 1.79
C CYS A 115 8.45 -14.21 2.18
N GLU A 116 7.15 -14.30 2.48
CA GLU A 116 6.45 -15.56 2.78
C GLU A 116 6.48 -16.54 1.60
N SER A 117 6.57 -16.06 0.37
CA SER A 117 6.75 -16.87 -0.84
C SER A 117 8.12 -17.57 -0.92
N GLY A 118 9.08 -17.20 -0.08
CA GLY A 118 10.46 -17.61 -0.16
C GLY A 118 11.33 -16.69 -1.04
N ALA A 119 10.76 -15.65 -1.65
CA ALA A 119 11.54 -14.66 -2.37
C ALA A 119 12.42 -13.85 -1.41
N GLU A 120 13.65 -13.58 -1.82
CA GLU A 120 14.62 -12.82 -1.05
C GLU A 120 15.13 -11.63 -1.85
N PHE A 121 15.20 -10.48 -1.20
CA PHE A 121 15.72 -9.24 -1.73
C PHE A 121 16.72 -8.62 -0.77
N THR A 122 17.66 -7.83 -1.30
CA THR A 122 18.64 -7.09 -0.50
C THR A 122 18.56 -5.61 -0.84
N ALA A 123 18.85 -4.75 0.14
CA ALA A 123 18.95 -3.32 -0.09
C ALA A 123 20.00 -2.66 0.83
N THR A 124 20.45 -1.48 0.43
CA THR A 124 21.26 -0.61 1.28
C THR A 124 20.42 -0.09 2.45
N ALA A 125 19.17 0.27 2.20
CA ALA A 125 18.23 0.75 3.21
C ALA A 125 16.85 0.10 3.07
N VAL A 126 16.12 0.03 4.19
CA VAL A 126 14.72 -0.43 4.23
C VAL A 126 13.87 0.60 4.98
N ILE A 127 12.74 0.96 4.41
CA ILE A 127 11.68 1.70 5.10
C ILE A 127 10.56 0.74 5.45
N VAL A 128 10.18 0.68 6.73
CA VAL A 128 9.05 -0.09 7.22
C VAL A 128 7.84 0.84 7.31
N ALA A 129 6.88 0.64 6.40
CA ALA A 129 5.66 1.44 6.27
C ALA A 129 4.39 0.55 6.29
N THR A 130 4.40 -0.49 7.13
CA THR A 130 3.39 -1.55 7.17
C THR A 130 2.02 -1.09 7.69
N GLY A 131 1.92 0.13 8.18
CA GLY A 131 0.68 0.67 8.73
C GLY A 131 0.28 0.03 10.06
N THR A 132 -1.02 -0.04 10.30
CA THR A 132 -1.59 -0.57 11.54
C THR A 132 -2.76 -1.51 11.24
N VAL A 133 -2.97 -2.45 12.15
CA VAL A 133 -4.14 -3.33 12.17
C VAL A 133 -4.94 -3.00 13.43
N GLU A 134 -6.24 -2.93 13.32
CA GLU A 134 -7.14 -2.69 14.44
C GLU A 134 -7.09 -3.88 15.40
N ARG A 135 -6.98 -3.57 16.70
CA ARG A 135 -7.08 -4.59 17.74
C ARG A 135 -8.55 -4.83 18.05
N LEU A 136 -9.00 -6.04 17.74
CA LEU A 136 -10.36 -6.46 18.05
C LEU A 136 -10.52 -6.73 19.54
N LEU A 137 -11.75 -6.54 20.04
CA LEU A 137 -12.16 -6.93 21.41
C LEU A 137 -12.42 -8.43 21.52
N ASN A 138 -12.69 -9.07 20.37
CA ASN A 138 -13.08 -10.48 20.23
C ASN A 138 -14.38 -10.81 21.01
N ILE A 139 -15.34 -9.90 20.96
CA ILE A 139 -16.68 -10.10 21.54
C ILE A 139 -17.66 -10.59 20.47
N PRO A 140 -18.73 -11.31 20.86
CA PRO A 140 -19.76 -11.75 19.93
C PRO A 140 -20.39 -10.58 19.17
N GLY A 141 -20.53 -10.70 17.84
CA GLY A 141 -21.16 -9.69 16.98
C GLY A 141 -20.24 -8.52 16.61
N GLU A 142 -18.97 -8.50 17.06
CA GLU A 142 -18.07 -7.38 16.77
C GLU A 142 -17.87 -7.17 15.26
N GLN A 143 -17.63 -8.24 14.53
CA GLN A 143 -17.36 -8.19 13.08
C GLN A 143 -18.54 -7.60 12.30
N GLU A 144 -19.77 -7.97 12.64
CA GLU A 144 -21.00 -7.51 11.99
C GLU A 144 -21.31 -6.05 12.32
N MET A 145 -20.83 -5.57 13.47
CA MET A 145 -21.08 -4.23 13.97
C MET A 145 -20.01 -3.21 13.55
N ILE A 146 -18.90 -3.64 12.94
CA ILE A 146 -17.88 -2.73 12.39
C ILE A 146 -18.52 -1.83 11.31
N GLY A 147 -18.42 -0.51 11.49
CA GLY A 147 -19.06 0.50 10.65
C GLY A 147 -20.58 0.64 10.85
N ARG A 148 -21.19 -0.13 11.79
CA ARG A 148 -22.62 -0.08 12.12
C ARG A 148 -22.90 0.16 13.60
N GLY A 149 -21.89 0.51 14.37
CA GLY A 149 -21.97 0.75 15.80
C GLY A 149 -20.60 0.62 16.48
N ILE A 150 -19.68 -0.11 15.88
CA ILE A 150 -18.29 -0.20 16.32
C ILE A 150 -17.42 0.56 15.33
N SER A 151 -16.59 1.46 15.85
CA SER A 151 -15.61 2.24 15.09
C SER A 151 -14.23 2.12 15.74
N PHE A 152 -13.19 2.10 14.90
CA PHE A 152 -11.79 2.13 15.33
C PHE A 152 -11.12 3.49 15.08
N CYS A 153 -11.87 4.46 14.56
CA CYS A 153 -11.35 5.79 14.23
C CYS A 153 -12.32 6.87 14.72
N ALA A 154 -12.07 7.38 15.92
CA ALA A 154 -12.91 8.47 16.46
C ALA A 154 -12.90 9.71 15.55
N VAL A 155 -11.75 10.08 14.99
CA VAL A 155 -11.63 11.25 14.10
C VAL A 155 -12.40 11.06 12.81
N CYS A 156 -12.46 9.81 12.27
CA CYS A 156 -13.15 9.52 11.03
C CYS A 156 -14.68 9.49 11.23
N ASP A 157 -15.13 8.88 12.34
CA ASP A 157 -16.52 8.44 12.47
C ASP A 157 -17.32 9.23 13.54
N ALA A 158 -16.67 10.08 14.35
CA ALA A 158 -17.35 10.79 15.46
C ALA A 158 -18.56 11.59 14.98
N ALA A 159 -18.54 12.14 13.77
CA ALA A 159 -19.64 12.92 13.22
C ALA A 159 -20.95 12.11 13.08
N PHE A 160 -20.86 10.79 12.83
CA PHE A 160 -22.01 9.89 12.70
C PHE A 160 -22.68 9.57 14.06
N TYR A 161 -21.96 9.84 15.15
CA TYR A 161 -22.40 9.54 16.50
C TYR A 161 -22.73 10.80 17.31
N ARG A 162 -22.87 11.97 16.65
CA ARG A 162 -23.28 13.21 17.32
C ARG A 162 -24.60 13.00 18.06
N ASP A 163 -24.68 13.44 19.29
CA ASP A 163 -25.84 13.35 20.18
C ASP A 163 -26.29 11.90 20.50
N LYS A 164 -25.41 10.93 20.29
CA LYS A 164 -25.66 9.53 20.67
C LYS A 164 -24.73 9.13 21.84
N PRO A 165 -25.19 8.27 22.75
CA PRO A 165 -24.30 7.70 23.76
C PRO A 165 -23.23 6.84 23.10
N VAL A 166 -21.96 7.05 23.49
CA VAL A 166 -20.80 6.32 22.98
C VAL A 166 -20.00 5.77 24.15
N ILE A 167 -19.51 4.55 24.04
CA ILE A 167 -18.58 3.93 24.97
C ILE A 167 -17.19 3.92 24.32
N ILE A 168 -16.18 4.34 25.06
CA ILE A 168 -14.78 4.38 24.63
C ILE A 168 -13.95 3.45 25.52
#